data_c76475b43d77eff5c50e906719c9e89d
#
_entry.id   c76475b43d77eff5c50e906719c9e89d
#
_cell.length_a   1.000
_cell.length_b   1.000
_cell.length_c   1.000
_cell.angle_alpha   90.00
_cell.angle_beta   90.00
_cell.angle_gamma   90.00
#
_symmetry.space_group_name_H-M   'P 1'
#
loop_
_entity.id
_entity.type
_entity.pdbx_description
1 polymer ?
#
loop_
_entity_poly.entity_id
_entity_poly.type
_entity_poly.pdbx_seq_one_letter_code
_entity_poly.pdbx_strand_id
1 'polypeptide(L)'
;TILYEKNAHEPLPPASVTKVMTMLLIMEAIDSGAVSYSDTVTTSEAAAAKGGSQVFLKVGETMSVSEMLKSIAVSSANDCACAMAEHIAGSEAAFVERMNERAKELGLNDTHFVNCTGLDDGPDAANHRTSAHDIAVMSRELLARHPDITKYTTIWMDTIRGGAFGLSNTNKLIRFYPGATGLKTGFTSTAGYCLSATAKREDLELIAVVMGCESAKIRTAACKSMLDYGFAGYALVTPGLEDAPVVPVRLGKDASVPLKLEGAGSLLVPKAKRSGIVTRLQLEEEVTAPVEQGQRLGTLTMTSGEETLLETPLVAAQPVPRLTLGEIYVTVLRRAAMAKG
;
A
#
# COMPACT_ATOMS: atom_id res chain seq x y z
N THR A 1 -3.06 -10.59 -1.73
CA THR A 1 -3.14 -12.07 -1.50
C THR A 1 -2.92 -12.38 -0.03
N ILE A 2 -3.78 -13.22 0.55
CA ILE A 2 -3.63 -13.75 1.92
C ILE A 2 -2.77 -14.99 1.83
N LEU A 3 -1.71 -15.06 2.67
CA LEU A 3 -0.79 -16.21 2.73
C LEU A 3 -1.07 -17.14 3.90
N TYR A 4 -1.61 -16.59 4.97
CA TYR A 4 -1.97 -17.32 6.19
C TYR A 4 -3.01 -16.54 6.97
N GLU A 5 -3.99 -17.23 7.51
CA GLU A 5 -4.96 -16.64 8.44
C GLU A 5 -5.41 -17.64 9.51
N LYS A 6 -5.70 -17.11 10.68
CA LYS A 6 -6.29 -17.86 11.80
C LYS A 6 -7.14 -16.90 12.61
N ASN A 7 -8.44 -17.20 12.74
CA ASN A 7 -9.42 -16.33 13.42
C ASN A 7 -9.36 -14.87 12.92
N ALA A 8 -9.06 -14.68 11.63
CA ALA A 8 -8.71 -13.37 11.08
C ALA A 8 -9.85 -12.35 11.14
N HIS A 9 -11.08 -12.80 11.24
CA HIS A 9 -12.31 -11.99 11.32
C HIS A 9 -12.91 -11.91 12.73
N GLU A 10 -12.18 -12.33 13.75
CA GLU A 10 -12.62 -12.18 15.14
C GLU A 10 -12.53 -10.71 15.56
N PRO A 11 -13.65 -10.04 15.94
CA PRO A 11 -13.64 -8.65 16.36
C PRO A 11 -13.05 -8.51 17.77
N LEU A 12 -11.89 -7.89 17.87
CA LEU A 12 -11.15 -7.69 19.11
C LEU A 12 -10.83 -6.20 19.32
N PRO A 13 -10.58 -5.75 20.56
CA PRO A 13 -10.07 -4.41 20.82
C PRO A 13 -8.67 -4.25 20.21
N PRO A 14 -8.43 -3.22 19.38
CA PRO A 14 -7.14 -3.04 18.69
C PRO A 14 -6.08 -2.32 19.52
N ALA A 15 -6.44 -1.70 20.62
CA ALA A 15 -5.59 -0.71 21.29
C ALA A 15 -5.04 0.32 20.27
N SER A 16 -3.80 0.78 20.45
CA SER A 16 -3.19 1.78 19.56
C SER A 16 -2.96 1.34 18.10
N VAL A 17 -3.28 0.09 17.71
CA VAL A 17 -3.31 -0.27 16.28
C VAL A 17 -4.41 0.50 15.53
N THR A 18 -5.44 1.00 16.23
CA THR A 18 -6.40 2.02 15.74
C THR A 18 -5.73 3.14 14.94
N LYS A 19 -4.53 3.55 15.35
CA LYS A 19 -3.81 4.66 14.71
C LYS A 19 -3.34 4.36 13.28
N VAL A 20 -3.50 3.14 12.81
CA VAL A 20 -3.32 2.84 11.37
C VAL A 20 -4.38 3.60 10.57
N MET A 21 -5.66 3.56 10.98
CA MET A 21 -6.72 4.36 10.35
C MET A 21 -6.50 5.86 10.57
N THR A 22 -6.06 6.27 11.75
CA THR A 22 -5.75 7.68 12.04
C THR A 22 -4.66 8.20 11.10
N MET A 23 -3.56 7.45 10.93
CA MET A 23 -2.50 7.81 10.00
C MET A 23 -2.97 7.78 8.55
N LEU A 24 -3.84 6.84 8.17
CA LEU A 24 -4.43 6.79 6.83
C LEU A 24 -5.18 8.08 6.51
N LEU A 25 -6.09 8.52 7.38
CA LEU A 25 -6.84 9.76 7.16
C LEU A 25 -5.96 11.02 7.21
N ILE A 26 -4.90 11.03 8.01
CA ILE A 26 -3.92 12.13 7.99
C ILE A 26 -3.21 12.18 6.63
N MET A 27 -2.76 11.04 6.11
CA MET A 27 -2.09 10.98 4.82
C MET A 27 -3.03 11.33 3.66
N GLU A 28 -4.28 10.88 3.71
CA GLU A 28 -5.31 11.26 2.73
C GLU A 28 -5.58 12.78 2.75
N ALA A 29 -5.62 13.40 3.93
CA ALA A 29 -5.76 14.85 4.05
C ALA A 29 -4.55 15.61 3.48
N ILE A 30 -3.34 15.07 3.62
CA ILE A 30 -2.12 15.65 3.04
C ILE A 30 -2.13 15.49 1.51
N ASP A 31 -2.42 14.32 0.99
CA ASP A 31 -2.39 14.05 -0.45
C ASP A 31 -3.50 14.80 -1.22
N SER A 32 -4.65 15.05 -0.57
CA SER A 32 -5.71 15.91 -1.12
C SER A 32 -5.39 17.40 -1.07
N GLY A 33 -4.31 17.80 -0.38
CA GLY A 33 -3.94 19.20 -0.17
C GLY A 33 -4.80 19.93 0.87
N ALA A 34 -5.65 19.22 1.61
CA ALA A 34 -6.43 19.81 2.70
C ALA A 34 -5.56 20.21 3.90
N VAL A 35 -4.43 19.51 4.06
CA VAL A 35 -3.43 19.75 5.10
C VAL A 35 -2.03 19.65 4.50
N SER A 36 -1.08 20.46 4.96
CA SER A 36 0.33 20.40 4.57
C SER A 36 1.20 19.88 5.73
N TYR A 37 2.30 19.20 5.42
CA TYR A 37 3.30 18.80 6.42
C TYR A 37 3.82 19.93 7.30
N SER A 38 3.84 21.16 6.78
CA SER A 38 4.31 22.37 7.48
C SER A 38 3.23 23.09 8.26
N ASP A 39 1.96 22.70 8.12
CA ASP A 39 0.88 23.37 8.84
C ASP A 39 1.06 23.25 10.34
N THR A 40 0.65 24.29 11.04
CA THR A 40 0.74 24.37 12.50
C THR A 40 -0.52 23.84 13.14
N VAL A 41 -0.37 22.80 13.95
CA VAL A 41 -1.44 22.20 14.74
C VAL A 41 -1.38 22.76 16.16
N THR A 42 -2.51 23.30 16.65
CA THR A 42 -2.63 23.83 18.02
C THR A 42 -3.30 22.77 18.91
N THR A 43 -2.69 22.49 20.05
CA THR A 43 -3.18 21.52 21.02
C THR A 43 -4.33 22.06 21.83
N SER A 44 -5.47 21.38 21.82
CA SER A 44 -6.64 21.68 22.67
C SER A 44 -6.48 21.13 24.09
N GLU A 45 -7.38 21.51 25.00
CA GLU A 45 -7.47 20.90 26.33
C GLU A 45 -7.77 19.40 26.25
N ALA A 46 -8.65 18.99 25.34
CA ALA A 46 -9.03 17.59 25.16
C ALA A 46 -7.85 16.74 24.64
N ALA A 47 -7.07 17.26 23.70
CA ALA A 47 -5.86 16.59 23.20
C ALA A 47 -4.79 16.50 24.28
N ALA A 48 -4.51 17.59 25.01
CA ALA A 48 -3.52 17.60 26.08
C ALA A 48 -3.88 16.68 27.27
N ALA A 49 -5.17 16.43 27.49
CA ALA A 49 -5.67 15.56 28.57
C ALA A 49 -5.65 14.06 28.21
N LYS A 50 -5.32 13.68 26.96
CA LYS A 50 -5.30 12.26 26.55
C LYS A 50 -4.28 11.47 27.37
N GLY A 51 -4.73 10.33 27.93
CA GLY A 51 -3.91 9.41 28.68
C GLY A 51 -3.06 8.48 27.80
N GLY A 52 -2.39 7.55 28.47
CA GLY A 52 -1.59 6.50 27.81
C GLY A 52 -0.28 7.03 27.21
N SER A 53 0.09 6.58 26.01
CA SER A 53 1.31 7.03 25.32
C SER A 53 1.15 8.49 24.86
N GLN A 54 2.12 9.34 25.22
CA GLN A 54 2.06 10.80 24.98
C GLN A 54 3.45 11.37 24.69
N VAL A 55 3.47 12.54 24.07
CA VAL A 55 4.64 13.44 24.05
C VAL A 55 4.44 14.64 24.99
N PHE A 56 3.38 14.58 25.81
CA PHE A 56 3.03 15.56 26.83
C PHE A 56 2.83 16.97 26.26
N LEU A 57 1.95 17.05 25.26
CA LEU A 57 1.54 18.35 24.69
C LEU A 57 0.85 19.20 25.75
N LYS A 58 1.17 20.50 25.76
CA LYS A 58 0.50 21.48 26.62
C LYS A 58 -0.63 22.14 25.86
N VAL A 59 -1.66 22.57 26.59
CA VAL A 59 -2.75 23.36 26.00
C VAL A 59 -2.19 24.62 25.34
N GLY A 60 -2.58 24.86 24.08
CA GLY A 60 -2.08 25.96 23.27
C GLY A 60 -0.69 25.73 22.67
N GLU A 61 -0.01 24.64 23.00
CA GLU A 61 1.26 24.29 22.32
C GLU A 61 1.01 24.02 20.85
N THR A 62 1.92 24.49 20.01
CA THR A 62 1.86 24.29 18.57
C THR A 62 2.99 23.41 18.07
N MET A 63 2.69 22.55 17.11
CA MET A 63 3.66 21.67 16.47
C MET A 63 3.28 21.48 15.01
N SER A 64 4.24 21.20 14.13
CA SER A 64 3.95 20.93 12.72
C SER A 64 3.22 19.59 12.55
N VAL A 65 2.40 19.47 11.50
CA VAL A 65 1.77 18.21 11.09
C VAL A 65 2.81 17.11 10.97
N SER A 66 3.99 17.39 10.40
CA SER A 66 5.10 16.44 10.29
C SER A 66 5.58 15.91 11.64
N GLU A 67 5.75 16.78 12.66
CA GLU A 67 6.17 16.34 14.00
C GLU A 67 5.05 15.62 14.75
N MET A 68 3.77 16.02 14.56
CA MET A 68 2.62 15.30 15.09
C MET A 68 2.56 13.88 14.51
N LEU A 69 2.64 13.74 13.19
CA LEU A 69 2.64 12.43 12.51
C LEU A 69 3.82 11.56 12.94
N LYS A 70 5.03 12.14 13.05
CA LYS A 70 6.21 11.46 13.60
C LYS A 70 5.94 10.92 15.01
N SER A 71 5.36 11.74 15.88
CA SER A 71 5.06 11.35 17.27
C SER A 71 4.02 10.22 17.34
N ILE A 72 3.01 10.24 16.45
CA ILE A 72 2.01 9.18 16.34
C ILE A 72 2.64 7.87 15.87
N ALA A 73 3.46 7.91 14.82
CA ALA A 73 4.04 6.74 14.20
C ALA A 73 5.11 6.09 15.10
N VAL A 74 5.99 6.88 15.70
CA VAL A 74 7.15 6.41 16.48
C VAL A 74 6.77 6.07 17.91
N SER A 75 6.21 7.04 18.66
CA SER A 75 5.93 6.90 20.10
C SER A 75 4.47 6.57 20.40
N SER A 76 3.62 6.44 19.38
CA SER A 76 2.21 6.14 19.57
C SER A 76 1.43 7.25 20.31
N ALA A 77 1.84 8.52 20.19
CA ALA A 77 1.34 9.65 20.95
C ALA A 77 -0.18 9.84 20.77
N ASN A 78 -0.95 9.69 21.84
CA ASN A 78 -2.40 9.84 21.85
C ASN A 78 -2.83 11.31 21.79
N ASP A 79 -2.10 12.18 22.47
CA ASP A 79 -2.26 13.63 22.45
C ASP A 79 -2.08 14.19 21.02
N CYS A 80 -1.04 13.77 20.31
CA CYS A 80 -0.83 14.13 18.90
C CYS A 80 -1.93 13.57 17.99
N ALA A 81 -2.40 12.35 18.22
CA ALA A 81 -3.47 11.75 17.42
C ALA A 81 -4.78 12.51 17.56
N CYS A 82 -5.14 12.90 18.78
CA CYS A 82 -6.32 13.71 19.06
C CYS A 82 -6.19 15.12 18.47
N ALA A 83 -5.05 15.79 18.65
CA ALA A 83 -4.81 17.12 18.07
C ALA A 83 -4.90 17.11 16.54
N MET A 84 -4.37 16.07 15.87
CA MET A 84 -4.49 15.90 14.42
C MET A 84 -5.94 15.63 14.00
N ALA A 85 -6.69 14.81 14.76
CA ALA A 85 -8.10 14.54 14.49
C ALA A 85 -8.94 15.83 14.54
N GLU A 86 -8.71 16.65 15.56
CA GLU A 86 -9.38 17.95 15.70
C GLU A 86 -8.97 18.93 14.59
N HIS A 87 -7.69 18.95 14.23
CA HIS A 87 -7.18 19.81 13.16
C HIS A 87 -7.81 19.50 11.80
N ILE A 88 -8.00 18.20 11.49
CA ILE A 88 -8.51 17.73 10.18
C ILE A 88 -10.05 17.81 10.11
N ALA A 89 -10.73 17.50 11.20
CA ALA A 89 -12.19 17.34 11.19
C ALA A 89 -12.94 18.34 12.10
N GLY A 90 -12.23 19.21 12.81
CA GLY A 90 -12.80 20.17 13.74
C GLY A 90 -13.10 19.59 15.14
N SER A 91 -13.22 18.26 15.26
CA SER A 91 -13.34 17.54 16.54
C SER A 91 -12.94 16.09 16.40
N GLU A 92 -12.57 15.43 17.52
CA GLU A 92 -12.33 13.98 17.52
C GLU A 92 -13.58 13.20 17.10
N ALA A 93 -14.77 13.62 17.52
CA ALA A 93 -16.03 12.95 17.15
C ALA A 93 -16.26 12.96 15.63
N ALA A 94 -16.11 14.11 14.98
CA ALA A 94 -16.21 14.22 13.52
C ALA A 94 -15.13 13.43 12.79
N PHE A 95 -13.93 13.32 13.37
CA PHE A 95 -12.87 12.48 12.81
C PHE A 95 -13.21 10.99 12.94
N VAL A 96 -13.79 10.55 14.04
CA VAL A 96 -14.26 9.17 14.24
C VAL A 96 -15.36 8.80 13.26
N GLU A 97 -16.27 9.72 12.95
CA GLU A 97 -17.27 9.52 11.90
C GLU A 97 -16.57 9.23 10.55
N ARG A 98 -15.57 10.04 10.16
CA ARG A 98 -14.75 9.79 8.94
C ARG A 98 -14.01 8.46 9.00
N MET A 99 -13.46 8.07 10.16
CA MET A 99 -12.82 6.75 10.33
C MET A 99 -13.82 5.62 10.03
N ASN A 100 -15.05 5.70 10.52
CA ASN A 100 -16.08 4.69 10.29
C ASN A 100 -16.64 4.72 8.86
N GLU A 101 -16.74 5.89 8.23
CA GLU A 101 -17.07 6.02 6.81
C GLU A 101 -15.98 5.35 5.95
N ARG A 102 -14.70 5.66 6.23
CA ARG A 102 -13.58 5.07 5.51
C ARG A 102 -13.48 3.56 5.71
N ALA A 103 -13.80 3.08 6.91
CA ALA A 103 -13.89 1.65 7.18
C ALA A 103 -14.94 0.96 6.27
N LYS A 104 -16.11 1.57 6.09
CA LYS A 104 -17.15 1.06 5.18
C LYS A 104 -16.68 1.05 3.71
N GLU A 105 -16.04 2.13 3.26
CA GLU A 105 -15.51 2.23 1.89
C GLU A 105 -14.46 1.15 1.60
N LEU A 106 -13.65 0.80 2.59
CA LEU A 106 -12.64 -0.27 2.50
C LEU A 106 -13.22 -1.67 2.70
N GLY A 107 -14.51 -1.80 3.02
CA GLY A 107 -15.17 -3.08 3.28
C GLY A 107 -14.74 -3.74 4.59
N LEU A 108 -14.36 -2.95 5.60
CA LEU A 108 -13.93 -3.44 6.93
C LEU A 108 -15.15 -3.80 7.78
N ASN A 109 -15.68 -4.99 7.57
CA ASN A 109 -16.96 -5.40 8.17
C ASN A 109 -16.88 -5.74 9.66
N ASP A 110 -15.67 -5.99 10.17
CA ASP A 110 -15.43 -6.34 11.58
C ASP A 110 -14.99 -5.10 12.41
N THR A 111 -15.04 -3.90 11.79
CA THR A 111 -14.43 -2.68 12.35
C THR A 111 -15.48 -1.65 12.74
N HIS A 112 -15.34 -1.13 13.98
CA HIS A 112 -16.02 0.04 14.46
C HIS A 112 -15.10 0.85 15.38
N PHE A 113 -14.93 2.12 15.10
CA PHE A 113 -14.12 3.04 15.89
C PHE A 113 -15.00 3.95 16.76
N VAL A 114 -14.57 4.19 18.01
CA VAL A 114 -15.20 5.15 18.92
C VAL A 114 -14.27 6.27 19.35
N ASN A 115 -12.97 6.15 19.04
CA ASN A 115 -11.96 7.21 19.20
C ASN A 115 -10.83 7.03 18.19
N CYS A 116 -9.97 8.04 18.07
CA CYS A 116 -8.83 8.03 17.13
C CYS A 116 -7.55 7.42 17.69
N THR A 117 -7.53 6.97 18.93
CA THR A 117 -6.33 6.54 19.66
C THR A 117 -6.25 5.05 19.95
N GLY A 118 -7.40 4.41 20.15
CA GLY A 118 -7.53 3.03 20.63
C GLY A 118 -7.44 2.89 22.16
N LEU A 119 -7.64 3.98 22.91
CA LEU A 119 -7.84 3.91 24.36
C LEU A 119 -9.17 3.21 24.68
N ASP A 120 -9.18 2.46 25.77
CA ASP A 120 -10.32 1.66 26.24
C ASP A 120 -10.91 2.16 27.56
N ASP A 121 -10.74 3.44 27.88
CA ASP A 121 -11.16 4.11 29.11
C ASP A 121 -12.49 4.88 29.01
N GLY A 122 -13.12 4.90 27.84
CA GLY A 122 -14.40 5.57 27.61
C GLY A 122 -15.62 4.67 27.81
N PRO A 123 -16.82 5.26 27.95
CA PRO A 123 -18.07 4.51 28.17
C PRO A 123 -18.42 3.56 27.02
N ASP A 124 -18.02 3.91 25.79
CA ASP A 124 -18.27 3.13 24.58
C ASP A 124 -17.10 2.25 24.16
N ALA A 125 -16.06 2.13 25.00
CA ALA A 125 -14.82 1.38 24.67
C ALA A 125 -15.10 -0.08 24.25
N ALA A 126 -16.13 -0.72 24.78
CA ALA A 126 -16.54 -2.07 24.40
C ALA A 126 -16.95 -2.20 22.92
N ASN A 127 -17.35 -1.09 22.29
CA ASN A 127 -17.73 -1.03 20.87
C ASN A 127 -16.53 -0.75 19.94
N HIS A 128 -15.35 -0.40 20.49
CA HIS A 128 -14.12 -0.14 19.74
C HIS A 128 -13.46 -1.44 19.34
N ARG A 129 -13.76 -1.93 18.14
CA ARG A 129 -13.34 -3.26 17.70
C ARG A 129 -12.86 -3.24 16.25
N THR A 130 -12.01 -4.18 15.93
CA THR A 130 -11.57 -4.51 14.56
C THR A 130 -11.06 -5.95 14.54
N SER A 131 -10.74 -6.45 13.35
CA SER A 131 -10.16 -7.80 13.18
C SER A 131 -8.73 -7.73 12.62
N ALA A 132 -7.99 -8.84 12.70
CA ALA A 132 -6.67 -8.93 12.09
C ALA A 132 -6.73 -8.75 10.57
N HIS A 133 -7.78 -9.26 9.92
CA HIS A 133 -8.05 -9.05 8.50
C HIS A 133 -8.21 -7.57 8.18
N ASP A 134 -9.08 -6.87 8.88
CA ASP A 134 -9.39 -5.46 8.62
C ASP A 134 -8.17 -4.57 8.88
N ILE A 135 -7.38 -4.86 9.92
CA ILE A 135 -6.09 -4.18 10.15
C ILE A 135 -5.13 -4.39 8.97
N ALA A 136 -5.06 -5.61 8.42
CA ALA A 136 -4.21 -5.88 7.25
C ALA A 136 -4.67 -5.10 6.01
N VAL A 137 -5.98 -4.97 5.79
CA VAL A 137 -6.56 -4.16 4.70
C VAL A 137 -6.23 -2.68 4.88
N MET A 138 -6.45 -2.10 6.09
CA MET A 138 -6.08 -0.71 6.39
C MET A 138 -4.58 -0.46 6.20
N SER A 139 -3.74 -1.39 6.67
CA SER A 139 -2.29 -1.29 6.57
C SER A 139 -1.84 -1.32 5.11
N ARG A 140 -2.46 -2.18 4.29
CA ARG A 140 -2.19 -2.25 2.84
C ARG A 140 -2.59 -0.95 2.14
N GLU A 141 -3.77 -0.41 2.45
CA GLU A 141 -4.25 0.85 1.86
C GLU A 141 -3.29 1.98 2.19
N LEU A 142 -2.91 2.12 3.46
CA LEU A 142 -1.96 3.14 3.91
C LEU A 142 -0.61 3.05 3.17
N LEU A 143 -0.02 1.85 3.07
CA LEU A 143 1.28 1.67 2.43
C LEU A 143 1.23 1.82 0.91
N ALA A 144 0.17 1.29 0.28
CA ALA A 144 0.06 1.28 -1.18
C ALA A 144 -0.32 2.65 -1.75
N ARG A 145 -1.19 3.40 -1.07
CA ARG A 145 -1.65 4.71 -1.53
C ARG A 145 -0.79 5.87 -1.02
N HIS A 146 -0.22 5.71 0.17
CA HIS A 146 0.52 6.76 0.87
C HIS A 146 1.90 6.25 1.31
N PRO A 147 2.78 5.84 0.39
CA PRO A 147 4.08 5.22 0.72
C PRO A 147 4.98 6.15 1.54
N ASP A 148 4.76 7.45 1.50
CA ASP A 148 5.48 8.46 2.28
C ASP A 148 5.34 8.27 3.80
N ILE A 149 4.32 7.54 4.26
CA ILE A 149 4.18 7.19 5.68
C ILE A 149 5.40 6.42 6.19
N THR A 150 6.08 5.67 5.33
CA THR A 150 7.27 4.90 5.70
C THR A 150 8.44 5.80 6.15
N LYS A 151 8.46 7.07 5.74
CA LYS A 151 9.43 8.07 6.25
C LYS A 151 9.34 8.24 7.76
N TYR A 152 8.19 7.97 8.35
CA TYR A 152 7.93 8.06 9.79
C TYR A 152 7.95 6.70 10.48
N THR A 153 7.31 5.69 9.92
CA THR A 153 7.17 4.38 10.56
C THR A 153 8.47 3.59 10.66
N THR A 154 9.47 3.90 9.80
CA THR A 154 10.82 3.30 9.83
C THR A 154 11.78 3.96 10.80
N ILE A 155 11.42 5.09 11.39
CA ILE A 155 12.27 5.78 12.38
C ILE A 155 12.38 4.90 13.62
N TRP A 156 13.63 4.56 14.03
CA TRP A 156 13.87 3.87 15.29
C TRP A 156 13.93 4.83 16.46
N MET A 157 14.70 5.89 16.36
CA MET A 157 14.82 6.95 17.36
C MET A 157 14.97 8.29 16.67
N ASP A 158 14.30 9.32 17.18
CA ASP A 158 14.38 10.69 16.68
C ASP A 158 14.04 11.66 17.81
N THR A 159 13.94 12.94 17.49
CA THR A 159 13.56 14.00 18.43
C THR A 159 12.48 14.90 17.83
N ILE A 160 11.78 15.61 18.70
CA ILE A 160 10.86 16.71 18.38
C ILE A 160 11.23 17.92 19.24
N ARG A 161 10.53 19.06 19.02
CA ARG A 161 10.77 20.31 19.76
C ARG A 161 12.23 20.77 19.67
N GLY A 162 12.80 20.74 18.44
CA GLY A 162 14.20 21.18 18.24
C GLY A 162 15.25 20.34 18.98
N GLY A 163 14.96 19.07 19.25
CA GLY A 163 15.85 18.17 19.97
C GLY A 163 15.57 18.02 21.48
N ALA A 164 14.59 18.77 22.01
CA ALA A 164 14.31 18.77 23.45
C ALA A 164 13.53 17.54 23.94
N PHE A 165 12.91 16.77 23.05
CA PHE A 165 12.14 15.57 23.41
C PHE A 165 12.49 14.38 22.51
N GLY A 166 12.95 13.29 23.13
CA GLY A 166 13.34 12.06 22.43
C GLY A 166 12.15 11.15 22.13
N LEU A 167 12.11 10.60 20.93
CA LEU A 167 11.16 9.59 20.50
C LEU A 167 11.86 8.24 20.32
N SER A 168 11.19 7.15 20.69
CA SER A 168 11.65 5.78 20.45
C SER A 168 10.50 4.94 19.90
N ASN A 169 10.77 4.18 18.84
CA ASN A 169 9.75 3.38 18.21
C ASN A 169 9.30 2.22 19.10
N THR A 170 7.99 2.13 19.26
CA THR A 170 7.36 1.04 20.04
C THR A 170 7.46 -0.32 19.34
N ASN A 171 7.68 -0.33 18.02
CA ASN A 171 7.88 -1.53 17.22
C ASN A 171 9.38 -1.89 17.12
N LYS A 172 9.80 -2.83 17.94
CA LYS A 172 11.20 -3.29 17.95
C LYS A 172 11.67 -3.95 16.66
N LEU A 173 10.74 -4.40 15.78
CA LEU A 173 11.12 -4.97 14.48
C LEU A 173 11.84 -3.94 13.60
N ILE A 174 11.55 -2.66 13.74
CA ILE A 174 12.23 -1.58 12.98
C ILE A 174 13.75 -1.65 13.16
N ARG A 175 14.23 -1.98 14.35
CA ARG A 175 15.67 -2.11 14.61
C ARG A 175 16.22 -3.51 14.31
N PHE A 176 15.43 -4.56 14.58
CA PHE A 176 15.95 -5.92 14.68
C PHE A 176 15.47 -6.88 13.60
N TYR A 177 14.64 -6.41 12.65
CA TYR A 177 14.17 -7.23 11.55
C TYR A 177 14.54 -6.60 10.21
N PRO A 178 15.39 -7.23 9.38
CA PRO A 178 15.81 -6.68 8.10
C PRO A 178 14.63 -6.43 7.17
N GLY A 179 14.55 -5.21 6.66
CA GLY A 179 13.48 -4.78 5.75
C GLY A 179 12.19 -4.34 6.44
N ALA A 180 12.14 -4.25 7.78
CA ALA A 180 10.95 -3.76 8.47
C ALA A 180 10.62 -2.32 8.05
N THR A 181 9.36 -2.08 7.64
CA THR A 181 8.83 -0.78 7.18
C THR A 181 7.83 -0.16 8.17
N GLY A 182 7.36 -0.94 9.14
CA GLY A 182 6.37 -0.46 10.11
C GLY A 182 5.70 -1.60 10.88
N LEU A 183 4.46 -1.43 11.26
CA LEU A 183 3.62 -0.25 11.09
C LEU A 183 3.20 0.31 12.47
N LYS A 184 2.44 -0.48 13.27
CA LYS A 184 1.88 0.01 14.53
C LYS A 184 1.71 -1.09 15.57
N THR A 185 2.17 -0.81 16.80
CA THR A 185 1.90 -1.63 17.98
C THR A 185 0.68 -1.15 18.73
N GLY A 186 0.02 -2.03 19.47
CA GLY A 186 -1.02 -1.72 20.42
C GLY A 186 -0.86 -2.53 21.71
N PHE A 187 -1.29 -1.95 22.82
CA PHE A 187 -1.44 -2.64 24.10
C PHE A 187 -2.40 -1.87 25.00
N THR A 188 -3.37 -2.57 25.54
CA THR A 188 -4.10 -2.24 26.76
C THR A 188 -4.31 -3.53 27.56
N SER A 189 -4.73 -3.44 28.81
CA SER A 189 -5.04 -4.64 29.61
C SER A 189 -6.17 -5.49 28.99
N THR A 190 -7.13 -4.83 28.33
CA THR A 190 -8.26 -5.48 27.67
C THR A 190 -7.87 -6.09 26.32
N ALA A 191 -7.08 -5.35 25.51
CA ALA A 191 -6.70 -5.78 24.16
C ALA A 191 -5.59 -6.81 24.13
N GLY A 192 -4.78 -6.92 25.20
CA GLY A 192 -3.51 -7.63 25.12
C GLY A 192 -2.53 -6.94 24.17
N TYR A 193 -1.54 -7.68 23.70
CA TYR A 193 -0.51 -7.13 22.81
C TYR A 193 -0.88 -7.34 21.33
N CYS A 194 -1.05 -6.25 20.61
CA CYS A 194 -1.41 -6.21 19.18
C CYS A 194 -0.26 -5.60 18.34
N LEU A 195 -0.15 -6.03 17.08
CA LEU A 195 0.84 -5.49 16.14
C LEU A 195 0.36 -5.67 14.70
N SER A 196 0.37 -4.60 13.93
CA SER A 196 0.51 -4.65 12.49
C SER A 196 1.99 -4.46 12.17
N ALA A 197 2.66 -5.50 11.72
CA ALA A 197 4.06 -5.47 11.30
C ALA A 197 4.15 -5.50 9.78
N THR A 198 5.02 -4.66 9.21
CA THR A 198 5.24 -4.61 7.77
C THR A 198 6.72 -4.69 7.46
N ALA A 199 7.05 -5.35 6.37
CA ALA A 199 8.41 -5.45 5.90
C ALA A 199 8.46 -5.56 4.38
N LYS A 200 9.48 -4.98 3.77
CA LYS A 200 9.73 -5.03 2.34
C LYS A 200 11.15 -5.56 2.07
N ARG A 201 11.25 -6.54 1.17
CA ARG A 201 12.53 -7.03 0.65
C ARG A 201 12.42 -7.14 -0.85
N GLU A 202 13.34 -6.52 -1.57
CA GLU A 202 13.21 -6.32 -3.01
C GLU A 202 11.85 -5.67 -3.32
N ASP A 203 11.05 -6.28 -4.21
CA ASP A 203 9.73 -5.77 -4.57
C ASP A 203 8.59 -6.37 -3.74
N LEU A 204 8.86 -7.39 -2.91
CA LEU A 204 7.84 -8.03 -2.08
C LEU A 204 7.67 -7.30 -0.74
N GLU A 205 6.48 -6.75 -0.52
CA GLU A 205 6.06 -6.19 0.76
C GLU A 205 5.03 -7.08 1.43
N LEU A 206 5.25 -7.37 2.71
CA LEU A 206 4.41 -8.26 3.52
C LEU A 206 3.86 -7.51 4.73
N ILE A 207 2.63 -7.85 5.09
CA ILE A 207 1.93 -7.37 6.27
C ILE A 207 1.60 -8.58 7.14
N ALA A 208 1.99 -8.53 8.41
CA ALA A 208 1.69 -9.56 9.41
C ALA A 208 0.97 -8.91 10.59
N VAL A 209 -0.26 -9.37 10.86
CA VAL A 209 -1.09 -8.82 11.94
C VAL A 209 -1.33 -9.87 13.00
N VAL A 210 -1.16 -9.48 14.25
CA VAL A 210 -1.55 -10.28 15.42
C VAL A 210 -2.30 -9.41 16.43
N MET A 211 -3.31 -9.98 17.07
CA MET A 211 -4.11 -9.35 18.10
C MET A 211 -4.19 -10.25 19.34
N GLY A 212 -4.47 -9.68 20.50
CA GLY A 212 -4.75 -10.42 21.72
C GLY A 212 -3.61 -11.28 22.28
N CYS A 213 -2.34 -10.99 21.93
CA CYS A 213 -1.22 -11.76 22.45
C CYS A 213 -0.99 -11.50 23.95
N GLU A 214 -0.54 -12.53 24.68
CA GLU A 214 -0.28 -12.46 26.14
C GLU A 214 0.95 -11.59 26.48
N SER A 215 1.90 -11.43 25.55
CA SER A 215 3.09 -10.64 25.80
C SER A 215 3.67 -10.00 24.53
N ALA A 216 4.42 -8.91 24.71
CA ALA A 216 5.17 -8.27 23.64
C ALA A 216 6.16 -9.20 22.94
N LYS A 217 6.72 -10.18 23.65
CA LYS A 217 7.64 -11.19 23.12
C LYS A 217 6.92 -12.13 22.16
N ILE A 218 5.77 -12.67 22.58
CA ILE A 218 4.93 -13.58 21.75
C ILE A 218 4.45 -12.82 20.50
N ARG A 219 3.90 -11.63 20.66
CA ARG A 219 3.46 -10.75 19.57
C ARG A 219 4.54 -10.56 18.52
N THR A 220 5.75 -10.15 18.95
CA THR A 220 6.86 -9.87 18.04
C THR A 220 7.37 -11.16 17.36
N ALA A 221 7.44 -12.27 18.08
CA ALA A 221 7.86 -13.56 17.54
C ALA A 221 6.85 -14.08 16.50
N ALA A 222 5.55 -13.96 16.75
CA ALA A 222 4.52 -14.40 15.83
C ALA A 222 4.56 -13.60 14.51
N CYS A 223 4.64 -12.25 14.57
CA CYS A 223 4.79 -11.45 13.36
C CYS A 223 6.07 -11.78 12.60
N LYS A 224 7.20 -11.94 13.31
CA LYS A 224 8.46 -12.33 12.67
C LYS A 224 8.34 -13.67 11.96
N SER A 225 7.72 -14.67 12.58
CA SER A 225 7.55 -16.00 11.99
C SER A 225 6.69 -15.94 10.71
N MET A 226 5.60 -15.15 10.71
CA MET A 226 4.76 -14.98 9.52
C MET A 226 5.49 -14.24 8.39
N LEU A 227 6.25 -13.19 8.70
CA LEU A 227 7.07 -12.49 7.71
C LEU A 227 8.17 -13.39 7.14
N ASP A 228 8.86 -14.17 8.00
CA ASP A 228 9.88 -15.13 7.57
C ASP A 228 9.27 -16.21 6.66
N TYR A 229 8.07 -16.74 6.99
CA TYR A 229 7.33 -17.66 6.14
C TYR A 229 7.05 -17.07 4.76
N GLY A 230 6.53 -15.84 4.72
CA GLY A 230 6.21 -15.18 3.45
C GLY A 230 7.47 -14.92 2.60
N PHE A 231 8.53 -14.37 3.20
CA PHE A 231 9.79 -14.12 2.48
C PHE A 231 10.55 -15.40 2.09
N ALA A 232 10.45 -16.47 2.87
CA ALA A 232 11.07 -17.73 2.51
C ALA A 232 10.31 -18.44 1.38
N GLY A 233 8.98 -18.40 1.43
CA GLY A 233 8.13 -19.19 0.55
C GLY A 233 7.77 -18.53 -0.78
N TYR A 234 7.77 -17.19 -0.87
CA TYR A 234 7.18 -16.47 -1.99
C TYR A 234 8.11 -15.43 -2.59
N ALA A 235 7.87 -15.10 -3.87
CA ALA A 235 8.53 -14.03 -4.60
C ALA A 235 7.53 -13.34 -5.53
N LEU A 236 7.78 -12.06 -5.83
CA LEU A 236 7.09 -11.37 -6.92
C LEU A 236 7.82 -11.65 -8.23
N VAL A 237 7.02 -11.88 -9.26
CA VAL A 237 7.49 -11.96 -10.65
C VAL A 237 6.69 -10.94 -11.46
N THR A 238 7.39 -9.97 -12.02
CA THR A 238 6.77 -8.99 -12.90
C THR A 238 6.94 -9.46 -14.34
N PRO A 239 5.84 -9.66 -15.10
CA PRO A 239 5.95 -10.00 -16.50
C PRO A 239 6.66 -8.86 -17.23
N GLY A 240 7.73 -9.19 -17.94
CA GLY A 240 8.48 -8.27 -18.79
C GLY A 240 8.31 -8.65 -20.26
N LEU A 241 8.38 -7.67 -21.14
CA LEU A 241 8.56 -7.87 -22.56
C LEU A 241 10.05 -7.71 -22.84
N GLU A 242 10.77 -8.84 -22.93
CA GLU A 242 12.11 -8.82 -23.49
C GLU A 242 11.96 -8.46 -24.97
N ASP A 243 12.76 -7.48 -25.45
CA ASP A 243 12.72 -6.99 -26.84
C ASP A 243 11.30 -6.62 -27.30
N ALA A 244 10.85 -5.42 -26.97
CA ALA A 244 9.48 -4.92 -27.26
C ALA A 244 8.90 -5.54 -28.55
N PRO A 245 8.01 -6.56 -28.44
CA PRO A 245 7.53 -7.27 -29.62
C PRO A 245 6.74 -6.32 -30.52
N VAL A 246 6.87 -6.52 -31.82
CA VAL A 246 6.15 -5.71 -32.83
C VAL A 246 5.31 -6.63 -33.70
N VAL A 247 4.16 -6.12 -34.15
CA VAL A 247 3.31 -6.78 -35.16
C VAL A 247 3.40 -6.00 -36.46
N PRO A 248 3.67 -6.65 -37.61
CA PRO A 248 3.64 -6.02 -38.93
C PRO A 248 2.27 -5.40 -39.22
N VAL A 249 2.27 -4.22 -39.83
CA VAL A 249 1.03 -3.51 -40.19
C VAL A 249 0.94 -3.34 -41.69
N ARG A 250 -0.06 -4.01 -42.31
CA ARG A 250 -0.36 -3.86 -43.73
C ARG A 250 -1.15 -2.58 -43.98
N LEU A 251 -0.77 -1.86 -45.00
CA LEU A 251 -1.39 -0.59 -45.42
C LEU A 251 -1.33 0.49 -44.33
N GLY A 252 -0.42 0.37 -43.37
CA GLY A 252 -0.20 1.38 -42.33
C GLY A 252 0.83 2.42 -42.75
N LYS A 253 0.77 3.61 -42.14
CA LYS A 253 1.83 4.62 -42.26
C LYS A 253 3.15 4.14 -41.68
N ASP A 254 3.09 3.34 -40.60
CA ASP A 254 4.20 2.62 -40.03
C ASP A 254 4.13 1.15 -40.46
N ALA A 255 5.30 0.54 -40.69
CA ALA A 255 5.41 -0.84 -41.13
C ALA A 255 5.09 -1.87 -40.05
N SER A 256 5.16 -1.45 -38.77
CA SER A 256 4.86 -2.27 -37.62
C SER A 256 4.33 -1.44 -36.45
N VAL A 257 3.68 -2.08 -35.49
CA VAL A 257 3.21 -1.47 -34.27
C VAL A 257 3.87 -2.15 -33.07
N PRO A 258 4.49 -1.38 -32.14
CA PRO A 258 5.02 -1.94 -30.90
C PRO A 258 3.88 -2.32 -29.95
N LEU A 259 4.10 -3.39 -29.18
CA LEU A 259 3.13 -3.90 -28.20
C LEU A 259 3.51 -3.53 -26.78
N LYS A 260 2.50 -3.45 -25.93
CA LYS A 260 2.64 -3.35 -24.48
C LYS A 260 1.69 -4.31 -23.77
N LEU A 261 2.00 -4.66 -22.53
CA LEU A 261 1.07 -5.42 -21.69
C LEU A 261 -0.12 -4.56 -21.26
N GLU A 262 -1.30 -5.13 -21.29
CA GLU A 262 -2.51 -4.51 -20.76
C GLU A 262 -2.71 -4.96 -19.31
N GLY A 263 -2.54 -4.02 -18.36
CA GLY A 263 -2.93 -4.23 -16.95
C GLY A 263 -2.10 -5.26 -16.17
N ALA A 264 -0.97 -5.72 -16.68
CA ALA A 264 -0.15 -6.74 -16.00
C ALA A 264 0.56 -6.15 -14.78
N GLY A 265 0.07 -6.47 -13.59
CA GLY A 265 0.78 -6.27 -12.32
C GLY A 265 1.75 -7.41 -12.02
N SER A 266 2.54 -7.25 -10.95
CA SER A 266 3.40 -8.31 -10.44
C SER A 266 2.57 -9.48 -9.91
N LEU A 267 3.02 -10.70 -10.18
CA LEU A 267 2.40 -11.95 -9.75
C LEU A 267 3.15 -12.52 -8.55
N LEU A 268 2.42 -12.82 -7.48
CA LEU A 268 2.99 -13.52 -6.33
C LEU A 268 3.06 -15.03 -6.62
N VAL A 269 4.24 -15.60 -6.58
CA VAL A 269 4.46 -17.03 -6.86
C VAL A 269 5.25 -17.71 -5.74
N PRO A 270 5.01 -19.00 -5.47
CA PRO A 270 5.90 -19.78 -4.62
C PRO A 270 7.32 -19.79 -5.22
N LYS A 271 8.34 -19.55 -4.39
CA LYS A 271 9.75 -19.55 -4.86
C LYS A 271 10.15 -20.83 -5.54
N ALA A 272 9.62 -21.96 -5.10
CA ALA A 272 9.86 -23.26 -5.72
C ALA A 272 9.42 -23.32 -7.21
N LYS A 273 8.44 -22.52 -7.60
CA LYS A 273 7.95 -22.45 -8.98
C LYS A 273 8.69 -21.42 -9.83
N ARG A 274 9.45 -20.48 -9.23
CA ARG A 274 10.06 -19.35 -9.92
C ARG A 274 11.03 -19.78 -11.03
N SER A 275 11.86 -20.76 -10.77
CA SER A 275 12.85 -21.25 -11.75
C SER A 275 12.26 -22.02 -12.93
N GLY A 276 11.02 -22.48 -12.78
CA GLY A 276 10.28 -23.20 -13.83
C GLY A 276 9.30 -22.33 -14.61
N ILE A 277 9.32 -21.00 -14.40
CA ILE A 277 8.42 -20.10 -15.13
C ILE A 277 8.92 -19.95 -16.56
N VAL A 278 8.02 -20.23 -17.50
CA VAL A 278 8.22 -20.05 -18.94
C VAL A 278 7.21 -18.99 -19.40
N THR A 279 7.74 -17.97 -20.08
CA THR A 279 6.91 -16.93 -20.73
C THR A 279 6.79 -17.27 -22.22
N ARG A 280 5.56 -17.26 -22.72
CA ARG A 280 5.26 -17.46 -24.14
C ARG A 280 4.47 -16.26 -24.65
N LEU A 281 4.84 -15.81 -25.85
CA LEU A 281 4.12 -14.78 -26.59
C LEU A 281 3.40 -15.44 -27.75
N GLN A 282 2.11 -15.19 -27.87
CA GLN A 282 1.33 -15.52 -29.05
C GLN A 282 0.88 -14.18 -29.68
N LEU A 283 1.39 -13.89 -30.87
CA LEU A 283 1.19 -12.64 -31.58
C LEU A 283 0.37 -12.89 -32.85
N GLU A 284 -0.39 -11.88 -33.27
CA GLU A 284 -0.93 -11.83 -34.64
C GLU A 284 0.24 -11.78 -35.63
N GLU A 285 0.15 -12.54 -36.71
CA GLU A 285 1.20 -12.56 -37.75
C GLU A 285 1.28 -11.23 -38.49
N GLU A 286 0.14 -10.59 -38.74
CA GLU A 286 -0.03 -9.30 -39.42
C GLU A 286 -1.37 -8.66 -39.04
N VAL A 287 -1.43 -7.34 -38.99
CA VAL A 287 -2.68 -6.59 -38.84
C VAL A 287 -2.83 -5.58 -39.98
N THR A 288 -4.07 -5.31 -40.40
CA THR A 288 -4.35 -4.30 -41.44
C THR A 288 -4.73 -2.97 -40.78
N ALA A 289 -4.08 -1.87 -41.23
CA ALA A 289 -4.40 -0.53 -40.73
C ALA A 289 -5.84 -0.07 -41.16
N PRO A 290 -6.50 0.79 -40.33
CA PRO A 290 -5.93 1.45 -39.17
C PRO A 290 -5.83 0.52 -37.98
N VAL A 291 -4.79 0.73 -37.11
CA VAL A 291 -4.64 0.08 -35.83
C VAL A 291 -4.90 1.12 -34.76
N GLU A 292 -5.77 0.84 -33.80
CA GLU A 292 -6.08 1.73 -32.68
C GLU A 292 -5.13 1.46 -31.49
N GLN A 293 -4.78 2.50 -30.74
CA GLN A 293 -4.06 2.32 -29.50
C GLN A 293 -4.89 1.47 -28.53
N GLY A 294 -4.29 0.45 -27.90
CA GLY A 294 -5.01 -0.48 -27.04
C GLY A 294 -5.68 -1.65 -27.78
N GLN A 295 -5.61 -1.71 -29.11
CA GLN A 295 -6.11 -2.86 -29.87
C GLN A 295 -5.32 -4.12 -29.49
N ARG A 296 -6.03 -5.20 -29.13
CA ARG A 296 -5.41 -6.50 -28.82
C ARG A 296 -4.80 -7.11 -30.06
N LEU A 297 -3.52 -7.46 -29.98
CA LEU A 297 -2.73 -8.03 -31.08
C LEU A 297 -1.91 -9.25 -30.65
N GLY A 298 -2.16 -9.75 -29.45
CA GLY A 298 -1.53 -10.95 -28.95
C GLY A 298 -1.88 -11.25 -27.50
N THR A 299 -1.20 -12.25 -26.96
CA THR A 299 -1.34 -12.69 -25.58
C THR A 299 0.02 -13.09 -25.04
N LEU A 300 0.34 -12.67 -23.82
CA LEU A 300 1.44 -13.19 -23.02
C LEU A 300 0.89 -14.23 -22.04
N THR A 301 1.46 -15.42 -22.04
CA THR A 301 1.14 -16.48 -21.09
C THR A 301 2.39 -16.85 -20.29
N MET A 302 2.27 -16.85 -18.95
CA MET A 302 3.30 -17.36 -18.05
C MET A 302 2.82 -18.68 -17.45
N THR A 303 3.65 -19.71 -17.57
CA THR A 303 3.34 -21.06 -17.04
C THR A 303 4.46 -21.54 -16.12
N SER A 304 4.13 -22.43 -15.16
CA SER A 304 5.09 -23.21 -14.39
C SER A 304 4.69 -24.66 -14.43
N GLY A 305 5.44 -25.48 -15.20
CA GLY A 305 4.98 -26.80 -15.59
C GLY A 305 3.70 -26.73 -16.42
N GLU A 306 2.66 -27.46 -16.02
CA GLU A 306 1.34 -27.46 -16.67
C GLU A 306 0.40 -26.34 -16.17
N GLU A 307 0.78 -25.62 -15.11
CA GLU A 307 -0.08 -24.60 -14.50
C GLU A 307 0.11 -23.25 -15.20
N THR A 308 -0.97 -22.64 -15.68
CA THR A 308 -0.98 -21.25 -16.15
C THR A 308 -1.06 -20.32 -14.95
N LEU A 309 -0.01 -19.51 -14.77
CA LEU A 309 0.12 -18.53 -13.68
C LEU A 309 -0.50 -17.18 -14.05
N LEU A 310 -0.36 -16.78 -15.32
CA LEU A 310 -0.87 -15.51 -15.83
C LEU A 310 -1.15 -15.64 -17.33
N GLU A 311 -2.25 -15.05 -17.75
CA GLU A 311 -2.54 -14.75 -19.15
C GLU A 311 -2.96 -13.28 -19.25
N THR A 312 -2.28 -12.51 -20.09
CA THR A 312 -2.55 -11.08 -20.24
C THR A 312 -2.50 -10.65 -21.69
N PRO A 313 -3.40 -9.77 -22.15
CA PRO A 313 -3.39 -9.26 -23.50
C PRO A 313 -2.14 -8.44 -23.80
N LEU A 314 -1.65 -8.57 -25.03
CA LEU A 314 -0.69 -7.69 -25.66
C LEU A 314 -1.45 -6.75 -26.58
N VAL A 315 -1.31 -5.46 -26.33
CA VAL A 315 -2.06 -4.44 -27.06
C VAL A 315 -1.14 -3.45 -27.76
N ALA A 316 -1.61 -2.84 -28.83
CA ALA A 316 -0.91 -1.80 -29.58
C ALA A 316 -0.53 -0.64 -28.62
N ALA A 317 0.75 -0.32 -28.53
CA ALA A 317 1.25 0.76 -27.66
C ALA A 317 0.91 2.15 -28.20
N GLN A 318 0.73 2.26 -29.53
CA GLN A 318 0.38 3.48 -30.26
C GLN A 318 -0.55 3.18 -31.45
N PRO A 319 -1.31 4.16 -31.96
CA PRO A 319 -2.13 3.97 -33.14
C PRO A 319 -1.27 3.97 -34.41
N VAL A 320 -1.69 3.23 -35.44
CA VAL A 320 -1.09 3.27 -36.78
C VAL A 320 -2.16 3.64 -37.82
N PRO A 321 -2.14 4.87 -38.32
CA PRO A 321 -3.10 5.33 -39.35
C PRO A 321 -2.92 4.56 -40.67
N ARG A 322 -3.99 4.43 -41.41
CA ARG A 322 -3.97 3.84 -42.76
C ARG A 322 -3.36 4.78 -43.81
N LEU A 323 -2.58 4.25 -44.72
CA LEU A 323 -2.10 4.98 -45.88
C LEU A 323 -3.28 5.42 -46.76
N THR A 324 -3.23 6.65 -47.26
CA THR A 324 -4.13 7.14 -48.28
C THR A 324 -3.85 6.49 -49.64
N LEU A 325 -4.81 6.52 -50.57
CA LEU A 325 -4.64 5.97 -51.93
C LEU A 325 -3.41 6.58 -52.66
N GLY A 326 -3.18 7.88 -52.48
CA GLY A 326 -1.99 8.56 -53.04
C GLY A 326 -0.67 8.07 -52.45
N GLU A 327 -0.61 7.87 -51.14
CA GLU A 327 0.59 7.33 -50.44
C GLU A 327 0.86 5.90 -50.87
N ILE A 328 -0.20 5.07 -51.03
CA ILE A 328 -0.08 3.70 -51.57
C ILE A 328 0.51 3.71 -52.95
N TYR A 329 -0.02 4.55 -53.85
CA TYR A 329 0.47 4.67 -55.23
C TYR A 329 1.96 5.04 -55.30
N VAL A 330 2.37 6.06 -54.52
CA VAL A 330 3.78 6.47 -54.45
C VAL A 330 4.67 5.35 -53.90
N THR A 331 4.20 4.61 -52.90
CA THR A 331 4.96 3.47 -52.30
C THR A 331 5.17 2.34 -53.30
N VAL A 332 4.15 2.00 -54.06
CA VAL A 332 4.25 0.98 -55.15
C VAL A 332 5.21 1.41 -56.24
N LEU A 333 5.15 2.67 -56.70
CA LEU A 333 6.09 3.19 -57.72
C LEU A 333 7.55 3.15 -57.23
N ARG A 334 7.79 3.55 -55.95
CA ARG A 334 9.15 3.50 -55.38
C ARG A 334 9.69 2.05 -55.31
N ARG A 335 8.88 1.08 -54.88
CA ARG A 335 9.28 -0.33 -54.85
C ARG A 335 9.55 -0.90 -56.25
N ALA A 336 8.70 -0.55 -57.24
CA ALA A 336 8.92 -0.97 -58.62
C ALA A 336 10.19 -0.36 -59.25
N ALA A 337 10.56 0.87 -58.88
CA ALA A 337 11.79 1.51 -59.32
C ALA A 337 13.03 0.91 -58.70
N MET A 338 12.99 0.49 -57.41
CA MET A 338 14.09 -0.17 -56.70
C MET A 338 14.29 -1.65 -57.11
N ALA A 339 13.25 -2.32 -57.62
CA ALA A 339 13.36 -3.71 -58.08
C ALA A 339 14.00 -3.87 -59.47
N LYS A 340 14.34 -2.76 -60.15
CA LYS A 340 14.95 -2.73 -61.49
C LYS A 340 16.47 -2.33 -61.45
N GLY A 341 17.03 -2.14 -60.30
CA GLY A 341 18.45 -1.92 -60.08
C GLY A 341 19.07 -3.11 -59.31
#